data_0284e67c15549e6731b4e630a502122d
#
_entry.id   0284e67c15549e6731b4e630a502122d
#
_cell.length_a   1.000
_cell.length_b   1.000
_cell.length_c   1.000
_cell.angle_alpha   90.00
_cell.angle_beta   90.00
_cell.angle_gamma   90.00
#
_symmetry.space_group_name_H-M   'P 1'
#
loop_
_entity.id
_entity.type
_entity.pdbx_description
1 polymer ?
#
loop_
_entity_poly.entity_id
_entity_poly.type
_entity_poly.pdbx_seq_one_letter_code
_entity_poly.pdbx_strand_id
1 'polypeptide(L)'
;MKQFKLMMMAAVAALMSFSAVSCSDDDDVAQSNHDKKMDAVSAEVKANKKHDTALLLVTFGSTWDAPQETFKSMKKQFADKFNNMDVYFSFTSEICMTRCAAKGWNYYAPSFYLEAIGLAEYKTVCVQSLHVIPGEEFLRVQSVVKDFHNSGDHPEFEDVKVYLAGPLLESEEDVETVATILNNTYKDKVAAGKLVTFMGHGNPEGWNYGNGNSRYTMLENELQKLNKNYFVATVDMEDNFVDNMIARMQTAGKTSGDVICHPLMSIAGDHANNDMKGGTSETAPEEGSWRYELAKAGYTCPLANCDIKGLGDYTDIVKVWISHMETALKNDPMYDPNAEE
;
A
#
# COMPACT_ATOMS: atom_id res chain seq x y z
N MET A 1 7.34 -12.13 -23.72
CA MET A 1 6.58 -10.92 -23.35
C MET A 1 5.06 -11.04 -23.53
N LYS A 2 4.51 -11.47 -24.69
CA LYS A 2 3.04 -11.59 -24.86
C LYS A 2 2.34 -12.67 -24.01
N GLN A 3 3.01 -13.74 -23.62
CA GLN A 3 2.39 -14.84 -22.84
C GLN A 3 2.35 -14.58 -21.33
N PHE A 4 3.26 -13.77 -20.79
CA PHE A 4 3.26 -13.40 -19.36
C PHE A 4 2.17 -12.36 -19.04
N LYS A 5 1.90 -11.42 -19.97
CA LYS A 5 0.76 -10.49 -19.84
C LYS A 5 -0.60 -11.20 -19.80
N LEU A 6 -0.73 -12.35 -20.44
CA LEU A 6 -2.00 -13.10 -20.49
C LEU A 6 -2.30 -13.87 -19.19
N MET A 7 -1.28 -14.23 -18.39
CA MET A 7 -1.48 -14.91 -17.11
C MET A 7 -1.90 -13.98 -15.97
N MET A 8 -1.45 -12.73 -15.95
CA MET A 8 -1.89 -11.75 -14.93
C MET A 8 -3.32 -11.24 -15.18
N MET A 9 -3.71 -11.02 -16.43
CA MET A 9 -5.10 -10.61 -16.75
C MET A 9 -6.14 -11.69 -16.44
N ALA A 10 -5.78 -12.97 -16.37
CA ALA A 10 -6.71 -14.05 -16.05
C ALA A 10 -7.03 -14.15 -14.53
N ALA A 11 -6.24 -13.56 -13.66
CA ALA A 11 -6.44 -13.63 -12.21
C ALA A 11 -7.45 -12.61 -11.65
N VAL A 12 -7.75 -11.55 -12.41
CA VAL A 12 -8.68 -10.47 -11.97
C VAL A 12 -10.12 -10.72 -12.41
N ALA A 13 -10.37 -11.56 -13.43
CA ALA A 13 -11.70 -11.76 -14.01
C ALA A 13 -12.52 -12.94 -13.42
N ALA A 14 -12.05 -13.63 -12.38
CA ALA A 14 -12.64 -14.91 -11.94
C ALA A 14 -13.42 -14.85 -10.61
N LEU A 15 -13.86 -13.70 -10.13
CA LEU A 15 -14.58 -13.57 -8.84
C LEU A 15 -15.91 -12.83 -8.97
N MET A 16 -16.78 -13.26 -9.91
CA MET A 16 -18.23 -13.04 -9.82
C MET A 16 -18.97 -14.28 -10.25
N SER A 17 -19.10 -15.27 -9.38
CA SER A 17 -20.09 -16.31 -9.49
C SER A 17 -20.74 -16.54 -8.12
N PHE A 18 -21.87 -15.88 -7.90
CA PHE A 18 -22.82 -16.26 -6.85
C PHE A 18 -23.39 -17.62 -7.18
N SER A 19 -23.10 -18.62 -6.41
CA SER A 19 -23.84 -19.89 -6.41
C SER A 19 -24.89 -19.85 -5.30
N ALA A 20 -26.14 -19.74 -5.72
CA ALA A 20 -27.28 -20.01 -4.87
C ALA A 20 -27.23 -21.49 -4.45
N VAL A 21 -27.13 -21.77 -3.16
CA VAL A 21 -27.31 -23.10 -2.59
C VAL A 21 -28.71 -23.20 -2.01
N SER A 22 -29.43 -24.18 -2.52
CA SER A 22 -30.77 -24.60 -2.11
C SER A 22 -30.78 -25.10 -0.67
N CYS A 23 -31.85 -24.75 0.08
CA CYS A 23 -32.14 -25.21 1.42
C CYS A 23 -32.37 -26.73 1.48
N SER A 24 -31.78 -27.39 2.47
CA SER A 24 -32.35 -28.58 3.11
C SER A 24 -32.14 -28.44 4.61
N ASP A 25 -33.21 -28.62 5.37
CA ASP A 25 -33.28 -28.57 6.83
C ASP A 25 -32.39 -29.65 7.45
N ASP A 26 -31.38 -29.25 8.21
CA ASP A 26 -30.86 -29.98 9.35
C ASP A 26 -30.15 -28.96 10.27
N ASP A 27 -30.48 -28.99 11.57
CA ASP A 27 -30.13 -28.02 12.61
C ASP A 27 -28.67 -28.04 13.05
N ASP A 28 -27.75 -27.91 12.10
CA ASP A 28 -26.35 -27.47 12.29
C ASP A 28 -25.94 -26.63 11.07
N VAL A 29 -26.45 -25.40 10.99
CA VAL A 29 -26.00 -24.47 9.95
C VAL A 29 -24.53 -24.15 10.21
N ALA A 30 -23.63 -24.78 9.48
CA ALA A 30 -22.22 -24.46 9.52
C ALA A 30 -22.03 -22.97 9.28
N GLN A 31 -21.55 -22.25 10.31
CA GLN A 31 -21.30 -20.81 10.27
C GLN A 31 -20.55 -20.42 8.98
N SER A 32 -21.04 -19.43 8.26
CA SER A 32 -20.43 -19.01 7.02
C SER A 32 -18.99 -18.54 7.23
N ASN A 33 -18.18 -18.54 6.18
CA ASN A 33 -16.80 -18.06 6.28
C ASN A 33 -16.76 -16.54 6.58
N HIS A 34 -17.78 -15.82 6.15
CA HIS A 34 -17.99 -14.42 6.47
C HIS A 34 -18.23 -14.22 7.97
N ASP A 35 -19.19 -14.96 8.54
CA ASP A 35 -19.54 -14.84 9.96
C ASP A 35 -18.37 -15.16 10.89
N LYS A 36 -17.57 -16.18 10.54
CA LYS A 36 -16.35 -16.52 11.30
C LYS A 36 -15.34 -15.38 11.30
N LYS A 37 -15.14 -14.72 10.17
CA LYS A 37 -14.26 -13.56 10.07
C LYS A 37 -14.80 -12.38 10.88
N MET A 38 -16.10 -12.12 10.76
CA MET A 38 -16.77 -11.06 11.49
C MET A 38 -16.71 -11.26 13.00
N ASP A 39 -16.94 -12.49 13.48
CA ASP A 39 -16.82 -12.85 14.90
C ASP A 39 -15.39 -12.62 15.42
N ALA A 40 -14.38 -13.03 14.64
CA ALA A 40 -12.99 -12.86 15.03
C ALA A 40 -12.60 -11.38 15.14
N VAL A 41 -12.99 -10.55 14.17
CA VAL A 41 -12.71 -9.10 14.19
C VAL A 41 -13.49 -8.41 15.30
N SER A 42 -14.76 -8.78 15.49
CA SER A 42 -15.59 -8.23 16.58
C SER A 42 -15.02 -8.57 17.95
N ALA A 43 -14.51 -9.78 18.12
CA ALA A 43 -13.83 -10.18 19.36
C ALA A 43 -12.54 -9.37 19.60
N GLU A 44 -11.72 -9.17 18.55
CA GLU A 44 -10.52 -8.34 18.61
C GLU A 44 -10.87 -6.89 18.99
N VAL A 45 -11.84 -6.29 18.30
CA VAL A 45 -12.26 -4.90 18.52
C VAL A 45 -12.79 -4.71 19.93
N LYS A 46 -13.68 -5.59 20.39
CA LYS A 46 -14.23 -5.52 21.75
C LYS A 46 -13.17 -5.68 22.84
N ALA A 47 -12.22 -6.60 22.64
CA ALA A 47 -11.15 -6.85 23.60
C ALA A 47 -10.16 -5.68 23.71
N ASN A 48 -9.98 -4.91 22.63
CA ASN A 48 -9.00 -3.82 22.57
C ASN A 48 -9.63 -2.43 22.78
N LYS A 49 -10.96 -2.31 22.82
CA LYS A 49 -11.64 -1.02 23.01
C LYS A 49 -11.30 -0.40 24.38
N LYS A 50 -10.70 0.77 24.36
CA LYS A 50 -10.32 1.59 25.54
C LYS A 50 -10.73 3.05 25.41
N HIS A 51 -11.00 3.49 24.18
CA HIS A 51 -11.32 4.87 23.81
C HIS A 51 -12.62 4.93 23.01
N ASP A 52 -13.13 6.12 22.81
CA ASP A 52 -14.30 6.36 21.95
C ASP A 52 -13.91 6.59 20.49
N THR A 53 -12.61 6.63 20.19
CA THR A 53 -12.07 6.83 18.86
C THR A 53 -11.24 5.62 18.45
N ALA A 54 -11.53 5.07 17.26
CA ALA A 54 -10.74 4.05 16.59
C ALA A 54 -9.90 4.66 15.46
N LEU A 55 -8.69 4.16 15.27
CA LEU A 55 -7.84 4.45 14.12
C LEU A 55 -7.56 3.16 13.34
N LEU A 56 -8.08 3.07 12.13
CA LEU A 56 -7.86 1.95 11.22
C LEU A 56 -6.77 2.29 10.21
N LEU A 57 -5.66 1.56 10.26
CA LEU A 57 -4.59 1.63 9.28
C LEU A 57 -4.87 0.65 8.16
N VAL A 58 -4.83 1.11 6.90
CA VAL A 58 -5.19 0.32 5.72
C VAL A 58 -4.03 0.26 4.75
N THR A 59 -3.57 -0.95 4.42
CA THR A 59 -2.51 -1.21 3.42
C THR A 59 -2.90 -2.37 2.50
N PHE A 60 -2.18 -2.53 1.38
CA PHE A 60 -2.38 -3.67 0.48
C PHE A 60 -2.14 -5.01 1.19
N GLY A 61 -1.08 -5.11 1.98
CA GLY A 61 -0.68 -6.33 2.67
C GLY A 61 0.52 -7.02 2.03
N SER A 62 1.06 -8.03 2.73
CA SER A 62 2.16 -8.87 2.24
C SER A 62 2.18 -10.22 2.95
N THR A 63 2.64 -11.25 2.23
CA THR A 63 2.81 -12.62 2.74
C THR A 63 4.25 -12.94 3.16
N TRP A 64 5.17 -12.00 3.06
CA TRP A 64 6.57 -12.13 3.44
C TRP A 64 6.80 -11.89 4.93
N ASP A 65 7.84 -12.52 5.51
CA ASP A 65 8.11 -12.43 6.95
C ASP A 65 8.61 -11.04 7.38
N ALA A 66 9.55 -10.46 6.62
CA ALA A 66 10.10 -9.14 6.95
C ALA A 66 9.03 -8.03 7.03
N PRO A 67 8.08 -7.91 6.10
CA PRO A 67 6.95 -6.97 6.20
C PRO A 67 6.10 -7.10 7.47
N GLN A 68 6.05 -8.27 8.12
CA GLN A 68 5.28 -8.41 9.37
C GLN A 68 5.84 -7.53 10.48
N GLU A 69 7.17 -7.35 10.54
CA GLU A 69 7.80 -6.44 11.50
C GLU A 69 7.57 -4.97 11.10
N THR A 70 7.55 -4.67 9.81
CA THR A 70 7.19 -3.34 9.31
C THR A 70 5.77 -2.95 9.73
N PHE A 71 4.78 -3.86 9.57
CA PHE A 71 3.39 -3.62 10.01
C PHE A 71 3.31 -3.34 11.52
N LYS A 72 3.99 -4.13 12.34
CA LYS A 72 4.04 -3.93 13.80
C LYS A 72 4.67 -2.58 14.16
N SER A 73 5.78 -2.22 13.49
CA SER A 73 6.48 -0.95 13.69
C SER A 73 5.59 0.23 13.33
N MET A 74 4.93 0.20 12.17
CA MET A 74 4.01 1.24 11.73
C MET A 74 2.84 1.38 12.72
N LYS A 75 2.16 0.27 13.06
CA LYS A 75 1.06 0.27 14.06
C LYS A 75 1.51 0.90 15.38
N LYS A 76 2.72 0.55 15.86
CA LYS A 76 3.27 1.13 17.08
C LYS A 76 3.51 2.64 16.97
N GLN A 77 4.09 3.12 15.86
CA GLN A 77 4.36 4.55 15.68
C GLN A 77 3.05 5.37 15.66
N PHE A 78 2.00 4.86 15.02
CA PHE A 78 0.67 5.47 15.05
C PHE A 78 0.05 5.42 16.45
N ALA A 79 0.14 4.29 17.16
CA ALA A 79 -0.39 4.17 18.52
C ALA A 79 0.36 5.07 19.53
N ASP A 80 1.68 5.22 19.39
CA ASP A 80 2.47 6.14 20.22
C ASP A 80 2.06 7.59 19.98
N LYS A 81 1.74 7.96 18.73
CA LYS A 81 1.34 9.31 18.36
C LYS A 81 -0.11 9.63 18.75
N PHE A 82 -1.02 8.70 18.49
CA PHE A 82 -2.46 8.84 18.77
C PHE A 82 -2.86 7.98 19.97
N ASN A 83 -2.25 8.23 21.12
CA ASN A 83 -2.38 7.42 22.32
C ASN A 83 -3.78 7.49 23.00
N ASN A 84 -4.67 8.30 22.48
CA ASN A 84 -6.08 8.41 22.85
C ASN A 84 -7.02 7.69 21.86
N MET A 85 -6.47 6.86 20.96
CA MET A 85 -7.20 6.08 19.97
C MET A 85 -6.85 4.60 20.08
N ASP A 86 -7.79 3.74 19.75
CA ASP A 86 -7.54 2.30 19.60
C ASP A 86 -7.13 2.02 18.16
N VAL A 87 -5.92 1.48 17.96
CA VAL A 87 -5.33 1.33 16.62
C VAL A 87 -5.50 -0.10 16.10
N TYR A 88 -6.10 -0.22 14.93
CA TYR A 88 -6.30 -1.46 14.18
C TYR A 88 -5.54 -1.45 12.87
N PHE A 89 -5.34 -2.62 12.26
CA PHE A 89 -4.55 -2.77 11.04
C PHE A 89 -5.23 -3.73 10.08
N SER A 90 -5.47 -3.32 8.84
CA SER A 90 -6.22 -4.08 7.83
C SER A 90 -5.49 -4.18 6.49
N PHE A 91 -5.83 -5.22 5.72
CA PHE A 91 -5.32 -5.44 4.36
C PHE A 91 -6.44 -5.29 3.33
N THR A 92 -6.12 -4.74 2.15
CA THR A 92 -7.06 -4.69 1.02
C THR A 92 -6.97 -5.93 0.12
N SER A 93 -5.83 -6.63 0.10
CA SER A 93 -5.62 -7.80 -0.77
C SER A 93 -6.15 -9.09 -0.16
N GLU A 94 -7.21 -9.66 -0.74
CA GLU A 94 -7.76 -10.98 -0.34
C GLU A 94 -6.73 -12.11 -0.50
N ILE A 95 -5.88 -12.04 -1.53
CA ILE A 95 -4.82 -13.04 -1.76
C ILE A 95 -3.82 -13.00 -0.61
N CYS A 96 -3.40 -11.80 -0.19
CA CYS A 96 -2.51 -11.63 0.95
C CYS A 96 -3.15 -12.16 2.22
N MET A 97 -4.40 -11.80 2.52
CA MET A 97 -5.12 -12.27 3.71
C MET A 97 -5.23 -13.80 3.74
N THR A 98 -5.64 -14.42 2.64
CA THR A 98 -5.78 -15.89 2.53
C THR A 98 -4.45 -16.60 2.76
N ARG A 99 -3.36 -16.14 2.13
CA ARG A 99 -2.03 -16.73 2.30
C ARG A 99 -1.45 -16.48 3.68
N CYS A 100 -1.72 -15.31 4.29
CA CYS A 100 -1.33 -15.00 5.66
C CYS A 100 -2.03 -15.92 6.67
N ALA A 101 -3.33 -16.14 6.51
CA ALA A 101 -4.11 -17.04 7.37
C ALA A 101 -3.55 -18.47 7.36
N ALA A 102 -3.09 -18.97 6.21
CA ALA A 102 -2.41 -20.27 6.09
C ALA A 102 -1.09 -20.34 6.90
N LYS A 103 -0.48 -19.21 7.22
CA LYS A 103 0.72 -19.06 8.08
C LYS A 103 0.38 -18.73 9.54
N GLY A 104 -0.91 -18.67 9.90
CA GLY A 104 -1.36 -18.27 11.24
C GLY A 104 -1.36 -16.76 11.48
N TRP A 105 -1.22 -15.93 10.45
CA TRP A 105 -1.33 -14.48 10.53
C TRP A 105 -2.72 -14.04 10.05
N ASN A 106 -3.55 -13.61 10.98
CA ASN A 106 -4.92 -13.22 10.70
C ASN A 106 -5.00 -11.73 10.42
N TYR A 107 -5.25 -11.38 9.16
CA TYR A 107 -5.57 -10.05 8.68
C TYR A 107 -6.93 -10.06 8.00
N TYR A 108 -7.67 -8.98 8.13
CA TYR A 108 -9.02 -8.85 7.62
C TYR A 108 -9.18 -7.58 6.80
N ALA A 109 -10.19 -7.55 5.92
CA ALA A 109 -10.47 -6.40 5.09
C ALA A 109 -10.98 -5.20 5.92
N PRO A 110 -10.81 -3.96 5.42
CA PRO A 110 -11.27 -2.76 6.12
C PRO A 110 -12.76 -2.77 6.43
N SER A 111 -13.59 -3.38 5.58
CA SER A 111 -15.04 -3.52 5.80
C SER A 111 -15.37 -4.25 7.10
N PHE A 112 -14.68 -5.37 7.39
CA PHE A 112 -14.89 -6.11 8.64
C PHE A 112 -14.53 -5.29 9.88
N TYR A 113 -13.41 -4.54 9.81
CA TYR A 113 -13.01 -3.68 10.94
C TYR A 113 -13.96 -2.50 11.12
N LEU A 114 -14.40 -1.84 10.05
CA LEU A 114 -15.33 -0.72 10.14
C LEU A 114 -16.68 -1.17 10.73
N GLU A 115 -17.23 -2.30 10.26
CA GLU A 115 -18.44 -2.87 10.81
C GLU A 115 -18.27 -3.22 12.30
N ALA A 116 -17.19 -3.92 12.68
CA ALA A 116 -16.93 -4.27 14.08
C ALA A 116 -16.74 -3.04 14.98
N ILE A 117 -16.11 -1.96 14.46
CA ILE A 117 -15.90 -0.69 15.13
C ILE A 117 -17.26 0.00 15.35
N GLY A 118 -18.14 0.03 14.33
CA GLY A 118 -19.51 0.56 14.45
C GLY A 118 -20.32 -0.20 15.48
N LEU A 119 -20.34 -1.53 15.38
CA LEU A 119 -21.04 -2.42 16.34
C LEU A 119 -20.48 -2.35 17.77
N ALA A 120 -19.22 -1.95 17.92
CA ALA A 120 -18.63 -1.69 19.22
C ALA A 120 -18.91 -0.28 19.74
N GLU A 121 -19.75 0.51 19.06
CA GLU A 121 -20.22 1.84 19.46
C GLU A 121 -19.07 2.86 19.64
N TYR A 122 -18.08 2.87 18.74
CA TYR A 122 -17.13 3.97 18.68
C TYR A 122 -17.86 5.23 18.17
N LYS A 123 -17.51 6.37 18.76
CA LYS A 123 -18.11 7.67 18.37
C LYS A 123 -17.38 8.30 17.17
N THR A 124 -16.11 7.96 17.00
CA THR A 124 -15.27 8.47 15.93
C THR A 124 -14.43 7.36 15.34
N VAL A 125 -14.38 7.32 14.03
CA VAL A 125 -13.50 6.43 13.25
C VAL A 125 -12.56 7.27 12.40
N CYS A 126 -11.27 7.04 12.56
CA CYS A 126 -10.22 7.60 11.73
C CYS A 126 -9.69 6.49 10.83
N VAL A 127 -9.58 6.73 9.53
CA VAL A 127 -9.03 5.77 8.56
C VAL A 127 -7.79 6.39 7.93
N GLN A 128 -6.65 5.74 8.07
CA GLN A 128 -5.40 6.14 7.42
C GLN A 128 -5.05 5.20 6.29
N SER A 129 -5.06 5.70 5.08
CA SER A 129 -4.50 4.98 3.94
C SER A 129 -2.97 4.98 4.02
N LEU A 130 -2.37 3.80 4.00
CA LEU A 130 -0.92 3.61 3.92
C LEU A 130 -0.46 3.31 2.48
N HIS A 131 -1.28 3.62 1.48
CA HIS A 131 -0.91 3.54 0.07
C HIS A 131 0.03 4.68 -0.32
N VAL A 132 0.68 4.57 -1.49
CA VAL A 132 1.71 5.54 -1.92
C VAL A 132 1.11 6.69 -2.70
N ILE A 133 0.20 6.42 -3.63
CA ILE A 133 -0.39 7.42 -4.53
C ILE A 133 -1.91 7.50 -4.36
N PRO A 134 -2.55 8.64 -4.73
CA PRO A 134 -4.01 8.76 -4.80
C PRO A 134 -4.53 8.02 -6.05
N GLY A 135 -4.38 6.69 -6.07
CA GLY A 135 -4.77 5.80 -7.16
C GLY A 135 -5.88 4.84 -6.76
N GLU A 136 -6.03 3.75 -7.53
CA GLU A 136 -7.11 2.78 -7.38
C GLU A 136 -7.27 2.26 -5.94
N GLU A 137 -6.19 1.85 -5.30
CA GLU A 137 -6.25 1.30 -3.94
C GLU A 137 -6.76 2.31 -2.91
N PHE A 138 -6.37 3.58 -3.03
CA PHE A 138 -6.91 4.64 -2.17
C PHE A 138 -8.40 4.88 -2.42
N LEU A 139 -8.84 4.89 -3.68
CA LEU A 139 -10.25 5.05 -4.01
C LEU A 139 -11.11 3.88 -3.50
N ARG A 140 -10.56 2.67 -3.46
CA ARG A 140 -11.21 1.52 -2.84
C ARG A 140 -11.39 1.74 -1.33
N VAL A 141 -10.39 2.31 -0.63
CA VAL A 141 -10.53 2.68 0.79
C VAL A 141 -11.63 3.72 0.96
N GLN A 142 -11.68 4.76 0.11
CA GLN A 142 -12.76 5.75 0.14
C GLN A 142 -14.14 5.11 -0.05
N SER A 143 -14.27 4.16 -0.99
CA SER A 143 -15.52 3.45 -1.23
C SER A 143 -15.96 2.66 0.01
N VAL A 144 -15.05 1.91 0.62
CA VAL A 144 -15.39 1.12 1.84
C VAL A 144 -15.79 2.02 3.00
N VAL A 145 -15.17 3.19 3.16
CA VAL A 145 -15.56 4.19 4.17
C VAL A 145 -16.97 4.74 3.89
N LYS A 146 -17.26 5.02 2.60
CA LYS A 146 -18.58 5.47 2.19
C LYS A 146 -19.65 4.39 2.43
N ASP A 147 -19.34 3.14 2.09
CA ASP A 147 -20.26 2.01 2.28
C ASP A 147 -20.53 1.76 3.77
N PHE A 148 -19.56 1.95 4.64
CA PHE A 148 -19.72 1.92 6.09
C PHE A 148 -20.70 3.00 6.57
N HIS A 149 -20.50 4.26 6.19
CA HIS A 149 -21.35 5.37 6.61
C HIS A 149 -22.78 5.22 6.09
N ASN A 150 -22.97 4.74 4.85
CA ASN A 150 -24.27 4.57 4.22
C ASN A 150 -24.79 3.12 4.34
N SER A 151 -24.47 2.41 5.40
CA SER A 151 -24.87 1.01 5.57
C SER A 151 -26.39 0.89 5.70
N GLY A 152 -27.03 0.19 4.75
CA GLY A 152 -28.46 -0.08 4.83
C GLY A 152 -28.85 -1.06 5.96
N ASP A 153 -27.91 -1.93 6.35
CA ASP A 153 -28.11 -2.92 7.42
C ASP A 153 -27.87 -2.32 8.81
N HIS A 154 -27.09 -1.23 8.88
CA HIS A 154 -26.68 -0.56 10.12
C HIS A 154 -26.83 0.96 10.00
N PRO A 155 -28.08 1.48 10.00
CA PRO A 155 -28.32 2.92 9.89
C PRO A 155 -27.70 3.74 11.04
N GLU A 156 -27.43 3.11 12.19
CA GLU A 156 -26.75 3.73 13.32
C GLU A 156 -25.30 4.14 13.03
N PHE A 157 -24.68 3.64 11.93
CA PHE A 157 -23.33 4.04 11.53
C PHE A 157 -23.30 5.45 10.94
N GLU A 158 -24.43 6.01 10.54
CA GLU A 158 -24.54 7.43 10.15
C GLU A 158 -24.24 8.37 11.33
N ASP A 159 -24.44 7.90 12.57
CA ASP A 159 -24.12 8.65 13.80
C ASP A 159 -22.61 8.63 14.15
N VAL A 160 -21.78 7.92 13.39
CA VAL A 160 -20.34 7.83 13.63
C VAL A 160 -19.61 8.93 12.85
N LYS A 161 -18.84 9.75 13.56
CA LYS A 161 -17.96 10.73 12.93
C LYS A 161 -16.79 10.04 12.23
N VAL A 162 -16.53 10.36 10.95
CA VAL A 162 -15.52 9.67 10.16
C VAL A 162 -14.49 10.66 9.59
N TYR A 163 -13.21 10.37 9.82
CA TYR A 163 -12.08 11.03 9.20
C TYR A 163 -11.34 10.07 8.27
N LEU A 164 -10.95 10.54 7.10
CA LEU A 164 -10.13 9.80 6.14
C LEU A 164 -8.88 10.61 5.80
N ALA A 165 -7.71 10.02 6.01
CA ALA A 165 -6.43 10.61 5.63
C ALA A 165 -5.88 9.95 4.38
N GLY A 166 -5.25 10.75 3.54
CA GLY A 166 -4.77 10.39 2.22
C GLY A 166 -3.53 9.52 2.18
N PRO A 167 -3.13 9.09 0.96
CA PRO A 167 -1.93 8.30 0.72
C PRO A 167 -0.66 9.15 0.83
N LEU A 168 0.53 8.53 0.76
CA LEU A 168 1.83 9.17 1.00
C LEU A 168 2.12 10.39 0.11
N LEU A 169 1.85 10.28 -1.19
CA LEU A 169 2.10 11.33 -2.18
C LEU A 169 0.78 12.02 -2.55
N GLU A 170 0.04 12.51 -1.57
CA GLU A 170 -1.25 13.15 -1.78
C GLU A 170 -1.11 14.51 -2.46
N SER A 171 -0.15 15.30 -2.03
CA SER A 171 0.13 16.66 -2.52
C SER A 171 1.50 16.79 -3.20
N GLU A 172 1.76 17.93 -3.83
CA GLU A 172 3.09 18.27 -4.34
C GLU A 172 4.11 18.46 -3.21
N GLU A 173 3.69 19.03 -2.08
CA GLU A 173 4.53 19.19 -0.89
C GLU A 173 4.97 17.84 -0.31
N ASP A 174 4.08 16.84 -0.33
CA ASP A 174 4.44 15.48 0.06
C ASP A 174 5.49 14.87 -0.87
N VAL A 175 5.36 15.11 -2.18
CA VAL A 175 6.34 14.64 -3.17
C VAL A 175 7.72 15.25 -2.89
N GLU A 176 7.80 16.55 -2.63
CA GLU A 176 9.06 17.24 -2.26
C GLU A 176 9.64 16.69 -0.94
N THR A 177 8.78 16.49 0.05
CA THR A 177 9.17 15.94 1.37
C THR A 177 9.73 14.53 1.23
N VAL A 178 9.02 13.65 0.52
CA VAL A 178 9.44 12.26 0.29
C VAL A 178 10.71 12.20 -0.54
N ALA A 179 10.84 13.03 -1.58
CA ALA A 179 12.08 13.14 -2.36
C ALA A 179 13.27 13.51 -1.47
N THR A 180 13.08 14.46 -0.55
CA THR A 180 14.12 14.87 0.41
C THR A 180 14.51 13.73 1.35
N ILE A 181 13.54 12.98 1.89
CA ILE A 181 13.79 11.82 2.78
C ILE A 181 14.57 10.72 2.02
N LEU A 182 14.12 10.37 0.82
CA LEU A 182 14.79 9.37 -0.01
C LEU A 182 16.21 9.82 -0.39
N ASN A 183 16.38 11.08 -0.76
CA ASN A 183 17.72 11.63 -1.03
C ASN A 183 18.61 11.56 0.21
N ASN A 184 18.12 11.86 1.40
CA ASN A 184 18.91 11.74 2.63
C ASN A 184 19.42 10.30 2.87
N THR A 185 18.67 9.31 2.43
CA THR A 185 19.05 7.89 2.49
C THR A 185 20.15 7.55 1.48
N TYR A 186 20.07 8.12 0.28
CA TYR A 186 20.91 7.68 -0.85
C TYR A 186 21.94 8.72 -1.33
N LYS A 187 21.97 9.94 -0.77
CA LYS A 187 22.84 11.04 -1.24
C LYS A 187 24.32 10.67 -1.37
N ASP A 188 24.85 9.88 -0.42
CA ASP A 188 26.26 9.46 -0.46
C ASP A 188 26.51 8.43 -1.58
N LYS A 189 25.51 7.61 -1.91
CA LYS A 189 25.58 6.64 -3.00
C LYS A 189 25.58 7.33 -4.36
N VAL A 190 24.67 8.29 -4.56
CA VAL A 190 24.62 9.05 -5.83
C VAL A 190 25.81 10.01 -5.96
N ALA A 191 26.32 10.56 -4.87
CA ALA A 191 27.55 11.37 -4.87
C ALA A 191 28.78 10.52 -5.25
N ALA A 192 28.79 9.23 -4.90
CA ALA A 192 29.79 8.27 -5.34
C ALA A 192 29.59 7.77 -6.80
N GLY A 193 28.65 8.34 -7.54
CA GLY A 193 28.38 8.03 -8.95
C GLY A 193 27.43 6.85 -9.19
N LYS A 194 26.88 6.23 -8.16
CA LYS A 194 25.87 5.17 -8.33
C LYS A 194 24.55 5.76 -8.85
N LEU A 195 23.82 4.95 -9.60
CA LEU A 195 22.44 5.22 -10.00
C LEU A 195 21.52 4.64 -8.94
N VAL A 196 20.44 5.31 -8.62
CA VAL A 196 19.41 4.82 -7.70
C VAL A 196 18.07 4.82 -8.42
N THR A 197 17.43 3.66 -8.47
CA THR A 197 16.16 3.46 -9.14
C THR A 197 15.09 3.06 -8.14
N PHE A 198 13.92 3.68 -8.24
CA PHE A 198 12.77 3.41 -7.38
C PHE A 198 11.67 2.72 -8.19
N MET A 199 11.20 1.58 -7.70
CA MET A 199 10.15 0.78 -8.33
C MET A 199 8.81 1.03 -7.64
N GLY A 200 7.95 1.86 -8.24
CA GLY A 200 6.55 2.00 -7.85
C GLY A 200 5.67 0.88 -8.42
N HIS A 201 4.44 0.76 -7.93
CA HIS A 201 3.47 -0.14 -8.54
C HIS A 201 2.91 0.47 -9.82
N GLY A 202 2.33 1.65 -9.74
CA GLY A 202 1.60 2.27 -10.84
C GLY A 202 0.19 1.69 -10.99
N ASN A 203 -0.61 2.31 -11.85
CA ASN A 203 -1.89 1.78 -12.29
C ASN A 203 -1.89 1.69 -13.82
N PRO A 204 -2.53 0.68 -14.42
CA PRO A 204 -2.81 0.65 -15.85
C PRO A 204 -3.59 1.90 -16.28
N GLU A 205 -3.48 2.30 -17.55
CA GLU A 205 -4.08 3.56 -18.04
C GLU A 205 -5.59 3.65 -17.73
N GLY A 206 -6.34 2.57 -17.96
CA GLY A 206 -7.77 2.51 -17.68
C GLY A 206 -8.15 2.59 -16.18
N TRP A 207 -7.17 2.54 -15.27
CA TRP A 207 -7.33 2.53 -13.82
C TRP A 207 -6.54 3.67 -13.14
N ASN A 208 -6.05 4.63 -13.92
CA ASN A 208 -5.32 5.79 -13.39
C ASN A 208 -6.28 6.88 -12.88
N TYR A 209 -7.07 6.53 -11.88
CA TYR A 209 -8.00 7.45 -11.24
C TYR A 209 -7.25 8.54 -10.48
N GLY A 210 -7.85 9.75 -10.45
CA GLY A 210 -7.27 10.89 -9.71
C GLY A 210 -5.90 11.33 -10.21
N ASN A 211 -5.48 10.88 -11.40
CA ASN A 211 -4.14 11.12 -11.95
C ASN A 211 -3.00 10.65 -11.03
N GLY A 212 -3.23 9.57 -10.27
CA GLY A 212 -2.28 9.06 -9.28
C GLY A 212 -0.91 8.71 -9.88
N ASN A 213 -0.86 8.21 -11.12
CA ASN A 213 0.40 7.87 -11.80
C ASN A 213 1.35 9.06 -12.00
N SER A 214 0.82 10.28 -12.11
CA SER A 214 1.64 11.50 -12.24
C SER A 214 2.59 11.69 -11.06
N ARG A 215 2.24 11.17 -9.87
CA ARG A 215 3.06 11.27 -8.66
C ARG A 215 4.43 10.63 -8.81
N TYR A 216 4.54 9.55 -9.58
CA TYR A 216 5.84 8.91 -9.86
C TYR A 216 6.74 9.79 -10.72
N THR A 217 6.18 10.42 -11.75
CA THR A 217 6.93 11.36 -12.60
C THR A 217 7.33 12.62 -11.82
N MET A 218 6.43 13.14 -10.98
CA MET A 218 6.74 14.29 -10.12
C MET A 218 7.87 13.95 -9.15
N LEU A 219 7.83 12.75 -8.52
CA LEU A 219 8.88 12.32 -7.60
C LEU A 219 10.23 12.16 -8.30
N GLU A 220 10.28 11.58 -9.52
CA GLU A 220 11.51 11.53 -10.31
C GLU A 220 12.06 12.94 -10.54
N ASN A 221 11.20 13.88 -10.94
CA ASN A 221 11.59 15.26 -11.19
C ASN A 221 12.16 15.93 -9.92
N GLU A 222 11.52 15.78 -8.77
CA GLU A 222 12.01 16.33 -7.50
C GLU A 222 13.36 15.72 -7.09
N LEU A 223 13.48 14.40 -7.15
CA LEU A 223 14.73 13.70 -6.89
C LEU A 223 15.85 14.16 -7.84
N GLN A 224 15.53 14.38 -9.12
CA GLN A 224 16.50 14.83 -10.12
C GLN A 224 16.91 16.31 -10.00
N LYS A 225 16.15 17.13 -9.27
CA LYS A 225 16.64 18.46 -8.86
C LYS A 225 17.79 18.33 -7.86
N LEU A 226 17.76 17.29 -7.02
CA LEU A 226 18.78 17.02 -5.99
C LEU A 226 20.00 16.30 -6.60
N ASN A 227 19.78 15.27 -7.44
CA ASN A 227 20.84 14.58 -8.17
C ASN A 227 20.29 13.88 -9.41
N LYS A 228 21.00 14.02 -10.55
CA LYS A 228 20.59 13.43 -11.85
C LYS A 228 20.76 11.90 -11.94
N ASN A 229 21.18 11.23 -10.87
CA ASN A 229 21.34 9.78 -10.82
C ASN A 229 20.12 9.05 -10.21
N TYR A 230 19.02 9.76 -9.97
CA TYR A 230 17.74 9.16 -9.51
C TYR A 230 16.80 8.93 -10.69
N PHE A 231 16.13 7.76 -10.67
CA PHE A 231 15.10 7.40 -11.65
C PHE A 231 13.95 6.68 -10.95
N VAL A 232 12.74 6.86 -11.46
CA VAL A 232 11.53 6.21 -10.96
C VAL A 232 10.83 5.51 -12.11
N ALA A 233 10.51 4.23 -11.95
CA ALA A 233 9.64 3.51 -12.87
C ALA A 233 8.65 2.62 -12.09
N THR A 234 7.79 1.92 -12.80
CA THR A 234 6.68 1.19 -12.20
C THR A 234 6.52 -0.20 -12.81
N VAL A 235 5.68 -1.00 -12.17
CA VAL A 235 5.30 -2.33 -12.65
C VAL A 235 4.17 -2.23 -13.69
N ASP A 236 3.16 -1.37 -13.45
CA ASP A 236 1.90 -1.37 -14.20
C ASP A 236 1.56 -0.05 -14.93
N MET A 237 2.30 1.03 -14.71
CA MET A 237 2.06 2.29 -15.43
C MET A 237 2.60 2.19 -16.86
N GLU A 238 1.74 2.35 -17.86
CA GLU A 238 2.14 2.40 -19.25
C GLU A 238 3.14 3.55 -19.49
N ASP A 239 4.08 3.33 -20.40
CA ASP A 239 5.18 4.26 -20.74
C ASP A 239 6.14 4.57 -19.58
N ASN A 240 6.07 3.85 -18.44
CA ASN A 240 7.00 3.98 -17.32
C ASN A 240 7.45 2.63 -16.73
N PHE A 241 7.59 1.60 -17.56
CA PHE A 241 8.21 0.33 -17.19
C PHE A 241 9.73 0.44 -17.08
N VAL A 242 10.39 -0.62 -16.63
CA VAL A 242 11.85 -0.69 -16.50
C VAL A 242 12.58 -0.35 -17.81
N ASP A 243 12.06 -0.80 -18.97
CA ASP A 243 12.66 -0.50 -20.28
C ASP A 243 12.60 0.99 -20.62
N ASN A 244 11.48 1.66 -20.29
CA ASN A 244 11.33 3.11 -20.45
C ASN A 244 12.30 3.87 -19.55
N MET A 245 12.48 3.41 -18.30
CA MET A 245 13.47 3.97 -17.37
C MET A 245 14.90 3.83 -17.91
N ILE A 246 15.27 2.63 -18.38
CA ILE A 246 16.59 2.36 -18.98
C ILE A 246 16.82 3.29 -20.17
N ALA A 247 15.82 3.50 -21.03
CA ALA A 247 15.93 4.44 -22.15
C ALA A 247 16.15 5.89 -21.67
N ARG A 248 15.47 6.33 -20.60
CA ARG A 248 15.72 7.66 -19.98
C ARG A 248 17.13 7.76 -19.40
N MET A 249 17.61 6.72 -18.72
CA MET A 249 19.00 6.66 -18.20
C MET A 249 20.02 6.82 -19.33
N GLN A 250 19.87 6.09 -20.42
CA GLN A 250 20.75 6.17 -21.60
C GLN A 250 20.70 7.55 -22.27
N THR A 251 19.51 8.12 -22.44
CA THR A 251 19.32 9.47 -22.98
C THR A 251 19.99 10.54 -22.10
N ALA A 252 20.00 10.33 -20.78
CA ALA A 252 20.72 11.19 -19.83
C ALA A 252 22.25 10.95 -19.80
N GLY A 253 22.78 10.14 -20.72
CA GLY A 253 24.21 9.81 -20.80
C GLY A 253 24.69 8.80 -19.76
N LYS A 254 23.76 8.12 -19.06
CA LYS A 254 24.05 7.09 -18.06
C LYS A 254 23.95 5.72 -18.72
N THR A 255 24.91 5.36 -19.56
CA THR A 255 24.86 4.13 -20.39
C THR A 255 25.42 2.88 -19.69
N SER A 256 26.01 3.03 -18.50
CA SER A 256 26.53 1.95 -17.65
C SER A 256 26.71 2.47 -16.22
N GLY A 257 27.00 1.58 -15.28
CA GLY A 257 27.32 1.91 -13.89
C GLY A 257 26.63 0.99 -12.89
N ASP A 258 26.96 1.22 -11.62
CA ASP A 258 26.33 0.51 -10.50
C ASP A 258 24.94 1.10 -10.24
N VAL A 259 23.92 0.23 -10.21
CA VAL A 259 22.55 0.60 -9.91
C VAL A 259 22.16 0.03 -8.56
N ILE A 260 21.47 0.85 -7.76
CA ILE A 260 20.75 0.43 -6.55
C ILE A 260 19.27 0.46 -6.89
N CYS A 261 18.54 -0.63 -6.60
CA CYS A 261 17.09 -0.71 -6.77
C CYS A 261 16.40 -0.70 -5.40
N HIS A 262 15.35 0.10 -5.27
CA HIS A 262 14.54 0.20 -4.07
C HIS A 262 13.04 0.19 -4.42
N PRO A 263 12.19 -0.58 -3.72
CA PRO A 263 10.75 -0.54 -3.97
C PRO A 263 10.13 0.75 -3.42
N LEU A 264 9.47 1.51 -4.27
CA LEU A 264 8.66 2.68 -3.92
C LEU A 264 7.23 2.21 -3.60
N MET A 265 7.13 1.35 -2.63
CA MET A 265 5.90 0.72 -2.14
C MET A 265 5.88 0.79 -0.62
N SER A 266 4.70 0.86 -0.02
CA SER A 266 4.58 0.88 1.44
C SER A 266 5.35 -0.26 2.09
N ILE A 267 5.31 -1.43 1.45
CA ILE A 267 5.86 -2.69 1.94
C ILE A 267 6.66 -3.38 0.84
N ALA A 268 7.82 -3.96 1.19
CA ALA A 268 8.62 -4.77 0.28
C ALA A 268 8.07 -6.21 0.19
N GLY A 269 7.08 -6.42 -0.67
CA GLY A 269 6.40 -7.70 -0.91
C GLY A 269 6.92 -8.47 -2.13
N ASP A 270 5.99 -9.12 -2.84
CA ASP A 270 6.28 -9.95 -4.03
C ASP A 270 7.01 -9.16 -5.12
N HIS A 271 6.53 -7.96 -5.47
CA HIS A 271 7.17 -7.12 -6.50
C HIS A 271 8.63 -6.79 -6.16
N ALA A 272 8.94 -6.47 -4.90
CA ALA A 272 10.32 -6.19 -4.49
C ALA A 272 11.23 -7.42 -4.59
N ASN A 273 10.72 -8.60 -4.22
CA ASN A 273 11.50 -9.83 -4.18
C ASN A 273 11.61 -10.55 -5.53
N ASN A 274 10.55 -10.50 -6.34
CA ASN A 274 10.45 -11.19 -7.61
C ASN A 274 10.73 -10.23 -8.78
N ASP A 275 9.89 -9.21 -8.98
CA ASP A 275 9.96 -8.35 -10.17
C ASP A 275 11.15 -7.38 -10.12
N MET A 276 11.54 -6.90 -8.94
CA MET A 276 12.72 -6.04 -8.81
C MET A 276 14.00 -6.85 -8.66
N LYS A 277 14.09 -7.69 -7.61
CA LYS A 277 15.31 -8.41 -7.25
C LYS A 277 15.58 -9.61 -8.17
N GLY A 278 14.55 -10.29 -8.68
CA GLY A 278 14.70 -11.46 -9.54
C GLY A 278 15.29 -12.68 -8.83
N GLY A 279 14.71 -13.02 -7.67
CA GLY A 279 15.11 -14.19 -6.89
C GLY A 279 16.40 -13.98 -6.07
N THR A 280 17.07 -15.09 -5.73
CA THR A 280 18.21 -15.12 -4.80
C THR A 280 19.55 -15.43 -5.48
N SER A 281 19.60 -15.66 -6.80
CA SER A 281 20.82 -15.93 -7.53
C SER A 281 21.60 -14.64 -7.77
N GLU A 282 22.90 -14.63 -7.43
CA GLU A 282 23.78 -13.49 -7.68
C GLU A 282 24.08 -13.32 -9.18
N THR A 283 24.25 -14.43 -9.90
CA THR A 283 24.73 -14.43 -11.29
C THR A 283 23.66 -14.67 -12.34
N ALA A 284 22.47 -15.14 -11.92
CA ALA A 284 21.37 -15.48 -12.80
C ALA A 284 20.04 -14.94 -12.22
N PRO A 285 19.79 -13.63 -12.29
CA PRO A 285 18.50 -13.08 -11.93
C PRO A 285 17.40 -13.63 -12.85
N GLU A 286 16.18 -13.73 -12.33
CA GLU A 286 15.02 -14.20 -13.09
C GLU A 286 14.74 -13.28 -14.28
N GLU A 287 14.48 -13.88 -15.45
CA GLU A 287 14.17 -13.15 -16.68
C GLU A 287 12.95 -12.24 -16.47
N GLY A 288 13.06 -11.00 -16.95
CA GLY A 288 12.01 -9.98 -16.81
C GLY A 288 12.09 -9.19 -15.51
N SER A 289 12.93 -9.59 -14.54
CA SER A 289 13.17 -8.77 -13.35
C SER A 289 13.99 -7.51 -13.68
N TRP A 290 13.87 -6.47 -12.84
CA TRP A 290 14.66 -5.25 -13.02
C TRP A 290 16.16 -5.52 -13.04
N ARG A 291 16.67 -6.38 -12.16
CA ARG A 291 18.08 -6.79 -12.19
C ARG A 291 18.49 -7.42 -13.52
N TYR A 292 17.62 -8.29 -14.07
CA TYR A 292 17.88 -8.94 -15.37
C TYR A 292 17.92 -7.91 -16.51
N GLU A 293 16.92 -7.03 -16.60
CA GLU A 293 16.84 -6.02 -17.66
C GLU A 293 17.97 -4.98 -17.55
N LEU A 294 18.33 -4.56 -16.34
CA LEU A 294 19.48 -3.68 -16.10
C LEU A 294 20.78 -4.36 -16.53
N ALA A 295 21.01 -5.61 -16.16
CA ALA A 295 22.22 -6.35 -16.57
C ALA A 295 22.31 -6.53 -18.09
N LYS A 296 21.21 -6.86 -18.75
CA LYS A 296 21.08 -6.97 -20.19
C LYS A 296 21.38 -5.63 -20.91
N ALA A 297 21.06 -4.51 -20.28
CA ALA A 297 21.34 -3.17 -20.78
C ALA A 297 22.74 -2.65 -20.43
N GLY A 298 23.59 -3.46 -19.78
CA GLY A 298 24.99 -3.12 -19.48
C GLY A 298 25.23 -2.44 -18.11
N TYR A 299 24.24 -2.46 -17.22
CA TYR A 299 24.41 -1.95 -15.85
C TYR A 299 24.78 -3.09 -14.88
N THR A 300 25.34 -2.72 -13.73
CA THR A 300 25.70 -3.64 -12.65
C THR A 300 24.72 -3.45 -11.50
N CYS A 301 23.93 -4.48 -11.18
CA CYS A 301 23.03 -4.51 -10.05
C CYS A 301 23.15 -5.84 -9.30
N PRO A 302 24.16 -6.02 -8.42
CA PRO A 302 24.28 -7.21 -7.59
C PRO A 302 23.15 -7.29 -6.57
N LEU A 303 22.92 -8.47 -5.97
CA LEU A 303 21.89 -8.66 -4.93
C LEU A 303 22.00 -7.64 -3.78
N ALA A 304 23.24 -7.33 -3.38
CA ALA A 304 23.51 -6.35 -2.33
C ALA A 304 23.07 -4.91 -2.66
N ASN A 305 22.79 -4.62 -3.94
CA ASN A 305 22.26 -3.34 -4.38
C ASN A 305 20.73 -3.34 -4.48
N CYS A 306 20.05 -4.45 -4.21
CA CYS A 306 18.59 -4.50 -4.07
C CYS A 306 18.23 -4.23 -2.61
N ASP A 307 17.86 -3.00 -2.29
CA ASP A 307 17.40 -2.62 -0.95
C ASP A 307 15.95 -3.05 -0.76
N ILE A 308 15.76 -4.22 -0.15
CA ILE A 308 14.44 -4.83 0.07
C ILE A 308 13.82 -4.27 1.35
N LYS A 309 13.55 -2.97 1.33
CA LYS A 309 12.82 -2.27 2.38
C LYS A 309 11.59 -1.59 1.78
N GLY A 310 10.46 -1.68 2.46
CA GLY A 310 9.30 -0.86 2.13
C GLY A 310 9.46 0.57 2.65
N LEU A 311 8.66 1.49 2.14
CA LEU A 311 8.61 2.86 2.64
C LEU A 311 8.22 2.92 4.13
N GLY A 312 7.42 1.96 4.61
CA GLY A 312 7.06 1.81 6.02
C GLY A 312 8.22 1.44 6.96
N ASP A 313 9.37 1.02 6.42
CA ASP A 313 10.59 0.76 7.20
C ASP A 313 11.35 2.05 7.56
N TYR A 314 10.97 3.18 6.96
CA TYR A 314 11.59 4.49 7.20
C TYR A 314 10.71 5.33 8.12
N THR A 315 11.16 5.54 9.36
CA THR A 315 10.41 6.31 10.36
C THR A 315 10.01 7.71 9.85
N ASP A 316 10.86 8.37 9.07
CA ASP A 316 10.54 9.69 8.54
C ASP A 316 9.46 9.64 7.46
N ILE A 317 9.36 8.58 6.69
CA ILE A 317 8.22 8.35 5.77
C ILE A 317 6.94 8.07 6.58
N VAL A 318 7.00 7.24 7.61
CA VAL A 318 5.84 6.97 8.47
C VAL A 318 5.30 8.26 9.12
N LYS A 319 6.18 9.22 9.46
CA LYS A 319 5.77 10.54 9.96
C LYS A 319 4.97 11.36 8.93
N VAL A 320 5.20 11.16 7.62
CA VAL A 320 4.38 11.83 6.59
C VAL A 320 2.95 11.30 6.64
N TRP A 321 2.73 9.98 6.67
CA TRP A 321 1.38 9.43 6.86
C TRP A 321 0.74 9.90 8.19
N ILE A 322 1.51 9.94 9.27
CA ILE A 322 1.04 10.46 10.56
C ILE A 322 0.58 11.92 10.43
N SER A 323 1.34 12.75 9.70
CA SER A 323 0.97 14.16 9.50
C SER A 323 -0.31 14.33 8.67
N HIS A 324 -0.60 13.40 7.75
CA HIS A 324 -1.87 13.38 7.02
C HIS A 324 -3.05 13.15 7.96
N MET A 325 -2.93 12.19 8.90
CA MET A 325 -3.97 11.98 9.91
C MET A 325 -4.09 13.19 10.86
N GLU A 326 -2.98 13.80 11.28
CA GLU A 326 -3.03 15.04 12.08
C GLU A 326 -3.73 16.18 11.35
N THR A 327 -3.54 16.25 10.03
CA THR A 327 -4.18 17.26 9.17
C THR A 327 -5.67 16.95 9.00
N ALA A 328 -6.02 15.69 8.73
CA ALA A 328 -7.42 15.27 8.63
C ALA A 328 -8.21 15.60 9.90
N LEU A 329 -7.62 15.38 11.08
CA LEU A 329 -8.24 15.68 12.37
C LEU A 329 -8.41 17.17 12.68
N LYS A 330 -7.71 18.06 11.96
CA LYS A 330 -7.85 19.53 12.08
C LYS A 330 -8.86 20.11 11.11
N ASN A 331 -9.19 19.36 10.07
CA ASN A 331 -10.15 19.72 9.04
C ASN A 331 -11.53 19.16 9.39
N ASP A 332 -12.54 19.53 8.59
CA ASP A 332 -13.86 18.94 8.70
C ASP A 332 -13.79 17.43 8.43
N PRO A 333 -14.50 16.61 9.21
CA PRO A 333 -14.58 15.17 8.97
C PRO A 333 -15.21 14.88 7.61
N MET A 334 -14.91 13.73 7.04
CA MET A 334 -15.56 13.22 5.82
C MET A 334 -17.07 13.06 6.04
N TYR A 335 -17.45 12.63 7.24
CA TYR A 335 -18.84 12.52 7.68
C TYR A 335 -18.95 13.01 9.13
N ASP A 336 -19.84 13.96 9.39
CA ASP A 336 -20.14 14.49 10.71
C ASP A 336 -21.64 14.39 10.99
N PRO A 337 -22.08 13.56 11.94
CA PRO A 337 -23.51 13.46 12.29
C PRO A 337 -24.11 14.75 12.85
N ASN A 338 -23.27 15.72 13.25
CA ASN A 338 -23.71 17.01 13.76
C ASN A 338 -23.58 18.14 12.71
N ALA A 339 -23.19 17.85 11.46
CA ALA A 339 -23.17 18.87 10.41
C ALA A 339 -24.61 19.36 10.15
N GLU A 340 -24.81 20.67 10.20
CA GLU A 340 -26.08 21.26 9.76
C GLU A 340 -26.21 21.06 8.23
N GLU A 341 -27.36 20.54 7.76
CA GLU A 341 -27.68 20.37 6.33
C GLU A 341 -27.72 21.72 5.59
#